data_f5d6039af93161838b409a2a1c283c22
#
_entry.id   f5d6039af93161838b409a2a1c283c22
#
_cell.length_a   1.000
_cell.length_b   1.000
_cell.length_c   1.000
_cell.angle_alpha   90.00
_cell.angle_beta   90.00
_cell.angle_gamma   90.00
#
_symmetry.space_group_name_H-M   'P 1'
#
loop_
_entity.id
_entity.type
_entity.pdbx_description
1 polymer ?
#
loop_
_entity_poly.entity_id
_entity_poly.type
_entity_poly.pdbx_seq_one_letter_code
_entity_poly.pdbx_strand_id
1 'polypeptide(L)'
;MKMERRHESAHQIGGRGFPYLDKFSCGEGAFLNSGEVLEAVDPYIMDVRKEKFRKVVKNRSYGVCLVVEGLGDFGNVSAAFRSADALGFQSVHVVSCDSKRYRDNRHVSMGAEKWLDIEIWNSTVECFEVLTSRGYRIATTHLGTDSVSIYDMDWSCPTAIVVGNENRGISDEALALSDLHCSIPMKGMVDSFNVSVAAGLLMHHAVCDRTSRLGSHGDLTFEESQILLAEFSLRHSKSSISIAREYVKRKASLLTSKI
;
A
#
# COMPACT_ATOMS: atom_id res chain seq x y z
N MET A 1 -3.56 1.04 -18.66
CA MET A 1 -4.63 0.31 -18.00
C MET A 1 -4.51 0.60 -16.51
N LYS A 2 -5.59 0.87 -15.80
CA LYS A 2 -5.58 1.25 -14.37
C LYS A 2 -6.79 0.64 -13.69
N MET A 3 -6.62 0.10 -12.46
CA MET A 3 -7.74 -0.24 -11.59
C MET A 3 -8.53 1.03 -11.26
N GLU A 4 -9.86 0.92 -11.26
CA GLU A 4 -10.71 2.00 -10.74
C GLU A 4 -10.73 1.98 -9.22
N ARG A 5 -10.58 3.15 -8.60
CA ARG A 5 -10.77 3.32 -7.16
C ARG A 5 -12.24 3.51 -6.83
N ARG A 6 -12.64 3.03 -5.66
CA ARG A 6 -13.95 3.35 -5.09
C ARG A 6 -14.00 4.84 -4.77
N HIS A 7 -15.14 5.47 -4.98
CA HIS A 7 -15.37 6.83 -4.50
C HIS A 7 -15.40 6.85 -2.96
N GLU A 8 -14.77 7.85 -2.36
CA GLU A 8 -14.55 7.96 -0.91
C GLU A 8 -15.84 8.11 -0.06
N SER A 9 -17.00 8.30 -0.70
CA SER A 9 -18.30 8.42 -0.03
C SER A 9 -18.95 7.12 0.44
N ALA A 10 -18.35 5.96 0.17
CA ALA A 10 -18.88 4.68 0.62
C ALA A 10 -18.23 4.27 1.96
N HIS A 11 -18.66 4.90 3.06
CA HIS A 11 -18.29 4.51 4.41
C HIS A 11 -18.75 3.07 4.69
N GLN A 12 -17.79 2.14 4.75
CA GLN A 12 -18.03 0.87 5.42
C GLN A 12 -17.80 1.08 6.92
N ILE A 13 -18.87 1.16 7.67
CA ILE A 13 -18.83 1.21 9.14
C ILE A 13 -18.20 -0.12 9.62
N GLY A 14 -17.00 -0.06 10.19
CA GLY A 14 -16.42 -1.15 10.97
C GLY A 14 -15.37 -2.06 10.33
N GLY A 15 -14.79 -1.72 9.15
CA GLY A 15 -13.70 -2.50 8.56
C GLY A 15 -12.78 -1.68 7.67
N ARG A 16 -11.54 -2.17 7.45
CA ARG A 16 -10.65 -1.58 6.46
C ARG A 16 -11.33 -1.50 5.08
N GLY A 17 -11.25 -0.37 4.42
CA GLY A 17 -11.74 -0.22 3.06
C GLY A 17 -10.73 -0.77 2.04
N PHE A 18 -11.09 -1.83 1.27
CA PHE A 18 -10.34 -2.16 0.07
C PHE A 18 -10.59 -1.09 -1.00
N PRO A 19 -9.53 -0.43 -1.53
CA PRO A 19 -9.69 0.83 -2.26
C PRO A 19 -10.12 0.68 -3.72
N TYR A 20 -10.30 -0.54 -4.24
CA TYR A 20 -10.54 -0.76 -5.66
C TYR A 20 -11.87 -1.44 -5.95
N LEU A 21 -12.40 -1.12 -7.14
CA LEU A 21 -13.48 -1.87 -7.79
C LEU A 21 -12.87 -2.97 -8.66
N ASP A 22 -13.62 -4.04 -8.92
CA ASP A 22 -13.24 -5.04 -9.92
C ASP A 22 -13.46 -4.51 -11.34
N LYS A 23 -12.70 -3.46 -11.68
CA LYS A 23 -12.87 -2.72 -12.92
C LYS A 23 -11.54 -2.12 -13.37
N PHE A 24 -11.09 -2.54 -14.56
CA PHE A 24 -9.84 -2.12 -15.18
C PHE A 24 -10.12 -1.29 -16.43
N SER A 25 -9.88 0.00 -16.40
CA SER A 25 -10.09 0.91 -17.53
C SER A 25 -9.09 0.62 -18.64
N CYS A 26 -9.61 0.40 -19.85
CA CYS A 26 -8.83 0.10 -21.06
C CYS A 26 -8.69 1.29 -22.02
N GLY A 27 -9.36 2.39 -21.73
CA GLY A 27 -9.56 3.55 -22.62
C GLY A 27 -10.87 3.44 -23.41
N GLU A 28 -11.30 4.55 -24.01
CA GLU A 28 -12.51 4.63 -24.85
C GLU A 28 -13.79 4.09 -24.19
N GLY A 29 -13.88 4.18 -22.86
CA GLY A 29 -15.02 3.70 -22.08
C GLY A 29 -15.11 2.17 -21.91
N ALA A 30 -14.12 1.42 -22.41
CA ALA A 30 -14.08 -0.02 -22.25
C ALA A 30 -13.44 -0.44 -20.92
N PHE A 31 -13.99 -1.49 -20.31
CA PHE A 31 -13.52 -2.04 -19.04
C PHE A 31 -13.40 -3.56 -19.10
N LEU A 32 -12.49 -4.09 -18.29
CA LEU A 32 -12.40 -5.52 -17.97
C LEU A 32 -12.54 -5.71 -16.46
N ASN A 33 -13.08 -6.84 -16.05
CA ASN A 33 -12.97 -7.31 -14.67
C ASN A 33 -11.68 -8.11 -14.46
N SER A 34 -11.37 -8.47 -13.22
CA SER A 34 -10.15 -9.22 -12.87
C SER A 34 -10.06 -10.57 -13.57
N GLY A 35 -11.19 -11.30 -13.67
CA GLY A 35 -11.24 -12.58 -14.38
C GLY A 35 -10.88 -12.44 -15.85
N GLU A 36 -11.43 -11.44 -16.55
CA GLU A 36 -11.13 -11.15 -17.96
C GLU A 36 -9.67 -10.71 -18.18
N VAL A 37 -9.12 -9.93 -17.25
CA VAL A 37 -7.70 -9.58 -17.29
C VAL A 37 -6.83 -10.82 -17.17
N LEU A 38 -7.11 -11.69 -16.20
CA LEU A 38 -6.35 -12.92 -15.99
C LEU A 38 -6.51 -13.87 -17.21
N GLU A 39 -7.72 -14.06 -17.73
CA GLU A 39 -7.96 -14.84 -18.95
C GLU A 39 -7.11 -14.34 -20.12
N ALA A 40 -7.02 -13.02 -20.28
CA ALA A 40 -6.27 -12.41 -21.37
C ALA A 40 -4.76 -12.61 -21.24
N VAL A 41 -4.18 -12.45 -20.01
CA VAL A 41 -2.73 -12.34 -19.84
C VAL A 41 -2.05 -13.59 -19.29
N ASP A 42 -2.76 -14.47 -18.57
CA ASP A 42 -2.19 -15.69 -17.97
C ASP A 42 -1.51 -16.64 -18.97
N PRO A 43 -2.01 -16.81 -20.22
CA PRO A 43 -1.34 -17.65 -21.22
C PRO A 43 0.07 -17.16 -21.58
N TYR A 44 0.37 -15.90 -21.33
CA TYR A 44 1.66 -15.26 -21.67
C TYR A 44 2.57 -15.05 -20.46
N ILE A 45 2.18 -15.54 -19.28
CA ILE A 45 2.97 -15.45 -18.04
C ILE A 45 3.42 -16.86 -17.65
N MET A 46 4.72 -17.04 -17.40
CA MET A 46 5.28 -18.32 -16.96
C MET A 46 4.67 -18.77 -15.63
N ASP A 47 4.40 -20.06 -15.47
CA ASP A 47 3.75 -20.62 -14.27
C ASP A 47 4.50 -20.30 -12.97
N VAL A 48 5.83 -20.35 -12.98
CA VAL A 48 6.65 -19.94 -11.83
C VAL A 48 6.38 -18.49 -11.41
N ARG A 49 6.12 -17.62 -12.38
CA ARG A 49 5.80 -16.21 -12.09
C ARG A 49 4.38 -16.05 -11.56
N LYS A 50 3.43 -16.77 -12.12
CA LYS A 50 2.04 -16.79 -11.63
C LYS A 50 1.98 -17.28 -10.19
N GLU A 51 2.72 -18.35 -9.88
CA GLU A 51 2.77 -18.89 -8.53
C GLU A 51 3.40 -17.90 -7.54
N LYS A 52 4.46 -17.19 -7.96
CA LYS A 52 5.03 -16.10 -7.14
C LYS A 52 4.01 -15.01 -6.86
N PHE A 53 3.21 -14.60 -7.86
CA PHE A 53 2.16 -13.58 -7.66
C PHE A 53 1.10 -14.06 -6.68
N ARG A 54 0.59 -15.29 -6.81
CA ARG A 54 -0.39 -15.88 -5.89
C ARG A 54 0.15 -15.89 -4.46
N LYS A 55 1.40 -16.34 -4.27
CA LYS A 55 2.05 -16.35 -2.96
C LYS A 55 2.18 -14.96 -2.36
N VAL A 56 2.59 -13.98 -3.15
CA VAL A 56 2.74 -12.59 -2.68
C VAL A 56 1.37 -11.99 -2.34
N VAL A 57 0.38 -12.11 -3.23
CA VAL A 57 -0.97 -11.55 -3.02
C VAL A 57 -1.63 -12.14 -1.78
N LYS A 58 -1.48 -13.45 -1.55
CA LYS A 58 -1.99 -14.12 -0.33
C LYS A 58 -1.48 -13.48 0.97
N ASN A 59 -0.28 -12.89 0.95
CA ASN A 59 0.35 -12.29 2.13
C ASN A 59 0.21 -10.75 2.17
N ARG A 60 -0.54 -10.15 1.24
CA ARG A 60 -0.77 -8.70 1.24
C ARG A 60 -1.85 -8.30 2.23
N SER A 61 -1.64 -7.13 2.82
CA SER A 61 -2.58 -6.52 3.75
C SER A 61 -2.86 -5.06 3.35
N TYR A 62 -4.14 -4.70 3.47
CA TYR A 62 -4.61 -3.31 3.55
C TYR A 62 -5.03 -2.95 4.99
N GLY A 63 -4.99 -3.86 5.94
CA GLY A 63 -5.27 -3.59 7.35
C GLY A 63 -4.20 -2.74 8.03
N VAL A 64 -3.03 -2.62 7.42
CA VAL A 64 -1.97 -1.71 7.85
C VAL A 64 -1.37 -1.02 6.63
N CYS A 65 -1.03 0.26 6.77
CA CYS A 65 -0.31 1.02 5.74
C CYS A 65 0.83 1.83 6.35
N LEU A 66 1.79 2.22 5.53
CA LEU A 66 2.90 3.09 5.93
C LEU A 66 2.66 4.50 5.40
N VAL A 67 2.82 5.50 6.24
CA VAL A 67 2.83 6.92 5.88
C VAL A 67 4.22 7.48 6.18
N VAL A 68 4.85 8.08 5.19
CA VAL A 68 6.10 8.83 5.37
C VAL A 68 5.77 10.31 5.28
N GLU A 69 5.88 11.02 6.41
CA GLU A 69 5.64 12.45 6.51
C GLU A 69 6.93 13.23 6.34
N GLY A 70 6.92 14.15 5.41
CA GLY A 70 8.06 15.02 5.14
C GLY A 70 9.21 14.29 4.43
N LEU A 71 9.45 14.64 3.18
CA LEU A 71 10.52 14.03 2.38
C LEU A 71 11.88 14.64 2.74
N GLY A 72 12.72 13.88 3.44
CA GLY A 72 14.13 14.20 3.62
C GLY A 72 14.99 13.56 2.54
N ASP A 73 15.37 12.32 2.75
CA ASP A 73 16.16 11.50 1.81
C ASP A 73 15.27 10.48 1.08
N PHE A 74 15.20 10.60 -0.26
CA PHE A 74 14.50 9.63 -1.12
C PHE A 74 15.05 8.21 -1.01
N GLY A 75 16.33 8.05 -0.65
CA GLY A 75 16.93 6.74 -0.39
C GLY A 75 16.28 6.05 0.81
N ASN A 76 16.06 6.78 1.91
CA ASN A 76 15.38 6.26 3.09
C ASN A 76 13.92 5.89 2.79
N VAL A 77 13.20 6.72 2.02
CA VAL A 77 11.81 6.41 1.60
C VAL A 77 11.78 5.15 0.75
N SER A 78 12.68 5.03 -0.25
CA SER A 78 12.78 3.84 -1.09
C SER A 78 13.17 2.58 -0.31
N ALA A 79 14.01 2.70 0.71
CA ALA A 79 14.36 1.60 1.62
C ALA A 79 13.17 1.17 2.49
N ALA A 80 12.38 2.13 2.99
CA ALA A 80 11.14 1.84 3.72
C ALA A 80 10.12 1.13 2.82
N PHE A 81 9.97 1.54 1.56
CA PHE A 81 9.08 0.87 0.60
C PHE A 81 9.52 -0.55 0.26
N ARG A 82 10.84 -0.78 0.16
CA ARG A 82 11.37 -2.14 0.01
C ARG A 82 10.99 -3.01 1.21
N SER A 83 11.06 -2.47 2.42
CA SER A 83 10.64 -3.16 3.64
C SER A 83 9.13 -3.41 3.64
N ALA A 84 8.32 -2.43 3.22
CA ALA A 84 6.87 -2.57 3.10
C ALA A 84 6.49 -3.70 2.12
N ASP A 85 7.09 -3.74 0.93
CA ASP A 85 6.89 -4.83 -0.04
C ASP A 85 7.28 -6.19 0.55
N ALA A 86 8.44 -6.28 1.19
CA ALA A 86 8.95 -7.52 1.79
C ALA A 86 8.07 -8.05 2.93
N LEU A 87 7.42 -7.15 3.68
CA LEU A 87 6.59 -7.45 4.83
C LEU A 87 5.09 -7.60 4.50
N GLY A 88 4.71 -7.45 3.22
CA GLY A 88 3.34 -7.66 2.78
C GLY A 88 2.40 -6.46 2.94
N PHE A 89 2.90 -5.27 3.24
CA PHE A 89 2.13 -4.03 3.17
C PHE A 89 1.81 -3.73 1.70
N GLN A 90 0.55 -3.43 1.39
CA GLN A 90 0.19 -3.08 0.01
C GLN A 90 0.11 -1.58 -0.20
N SER A 91 -0.39 -0.82 0.76
CA SER A 91 -0.59 0.62 0.65
C SER A 91 0.51 1.39 1.37
N VAL A 92 1.08 2.38 0.68
CA VAL A 92 2.08 3.31 1.22
C VAL A 92 1.74 4.73 0.78
N HIS A 93 1.95 5.68 1.69
CA HIS A 93 1.59 7.08 1.50
C HIS A 93 2.80 7.95 1.74
N VAL A 94 2.95 8.99 0.93
CA VAL A 94 4.01 9.98 1.05
C VAL A 94 3.37 11.36 1.19
N VAL A 95 3.62 12.03 2.29
CA VAL A 95 3.21 13.43 2.49
C VAL A 95 4.38 14.33 2.14
N SER A 96 4.21 15.12 1.09
CA SER A 96 5.22 16.06 0.59
C SER A 96 4.71 17.48 0.77
N CYS A 97 4.93 18.05 1.95
CA CYS A 97 4.56 19.44 2.27
C CYS A 97 5.43 20.47 1.55
N ASP A 98 6.58 20.06 1.04
CA ASP A 98 7.52 20.91 0.29
C ASP A 98 7.38 20.64 -1.22
N SER A 99 7.87 21.53 -2.07
CA SER A 99 7.88 21.40 -3.54
C SER A 99 8.66 20.16 -4.06
N LYS A 100 9.26 19.38 -3.18
CA LYS A 100 9.96 18.13 -3.49
C LYS A 100 8.96 17.04 -3.82
N ARG A 101 8.92 16.61 -5.06
CA ARG A 101 8.13 15.44 -5.48
C ARG A 101 8.92 14.16 -5.21
N TYR A 102 8.28 13.15 -4.63
CA TYR A 102 8.84 11.82 -4.48
C TYR A 102 9.36 11.31 -5.85
N ARG A 103 10.59 10.78 -5.83
CA ARG A 103 11.20 10.09 -6.97
C ARG A 103 11.69 8.72 -6.51
N ASP A 104 11.32 7.68 -7.25
CA ASP A 104 11.77 6.32 -6.97
C ASP A 104 13.30 6.20 -7.12
N ASN A 105 13.92 5.52 -6.16
CA ASN A 105 15.31 5.10 -6.26
C ASN A 105 15.38 3.57 -6.40
N ARG A 106 15.31 3.10 -7.64
CA ARG A 106 15.26 1.66 -7.96
C ARG A 106 16.47 0.86 -7.50
N HIS A 107 17.61 1.48 -7.31
CA HIS A 107 18.80 0.80 -6.76
C HIS A 107 18.63 0.49 -5.28
N VAL A 108 17.89 1.30 -4.54
CA VAL A 108 17.59 1.08 -3.11
C VAL A 108 16.36 0.21 -2.93
N SER A 109 15.25 0.53 -3.60
CA SER A 109 13.97 -0.20 -3.48
C SER A 109 13.99 -1.57 -4.13
N MET A 110 14.94 -1.85 -5.00
CA MET A 110 14.98 -3.07 -5.85
C MET A 110 13.69 -3.26 -6.65
N GLY A 111 13.00 -2.15 -6.96
CA GLY A 111 11.79 -2.12 -7.76
C GLY A 111 10.51 -2.46 -6.98
N ALA A 112 10.53 -2.36 -5.66
CA ALA A 112 9.36 -2.57 -4.79
C ALA A 112 8.19 -1.67 -5.15
N GLU A 113 8.47 -0.40 -5.54
CA GLU A 113 7.45 0.58 -5.95
C GLU A 113 6.52 0.06 -7.06
N LYS A 114 7.00 -0.85 -7.89
CA LYS A 114 6.20 -1.47 -8.94
C LYS A 114 5.02 -2.27 -8.40
N TRP A 115 5.13 -2.79 -7.19
CA TRP A 115 4.19 -3.74 -6.60
C TRP A 115 3.34 -3.14 -5.48
N LEU A 116 3.69 -1.93 -5.04
CA LEU A 116 2.97 -1.18 -4.00
C LEU A 116 1.94 -0.23 -4.61
N ASP A 117 0.94 0.13 -3.82
CA ASP A 117 0.01 1.21 -4.11
C ASP A 117 0.51 2.46 -3.41
N ILE A 118 1.18 3.33 -4.18
CA ILE A 118 1.79 4.55 -3.66
C ILE A 118 0.84 5.72 -3.89
N GLU A 119 0.46 6.41 -2.81
CA GLU A 119 -0.30 7.65 -2.85
C GLU A 119 0.56 8.81 -2.36
N ILE A 120 0.51 9.93 -3.08
CA ILE A 120 1.28 11.13 -2.77
C ILE A 120 0.29 12.23 -2.39
N TRP A 121 0.52 12.86 -1.25
CA TRP A 121 -0.32 13.88 -0.65
C TRP A 121 0.43 15.20 -0.55
N ASN A 122 -0.30 16.31 -0.66
CA ASN A 122 0.27 17.64 -0.56
C ASN A 122 0.23 18.19 0.90
N SER A 123 -0.60 17.59 1.75
CA SER A 123 -0.69 17.96 3.17
C SER A 123 -0.94 16.74 4.07
N THR A 124 -0.53 16.86 5.31
CA THR A 124 -0.77 15.87 6.37
C THR A 124 -2.27 15.75 6.66
N VAL A 125 -2.98 16.88 6.72
CA VAL A 125 -4.44 16.94 6.96
C VAL A 125 -5.18 16.11 5.93
N GLU A 126 -4.96 16.38 4.62
CA GLU A 126 -5.62 15.65 3.53
C GLU A 126 -5.35 14.14 3.61
N CYS A 127 -4.10 13.76 3.86
CA CYS A 127 -3.71 12.36 3.99
C CYS A 127 -4.46 11.68 5.15
N PHE A 128 -4.46 12.30 6.33
CA PHE A 128 -5.04 11.72 7.54
C PHE A 128 -6.57 11.68 7.47
N GLU A 129 -7.23 12.71 6.96
CA GLU A 129 -8.68 12.72 6.74
C GLU A 129 -9.12 11.57 5.83
N VAL A 130 -8.40 11.37 4.72
CA VAL A 130 -8.71 10.28 3.79
C VAL A 130 -8.43 8.92 4.43
N LEU A 131 -7.32 8.73 5.15
CA LEU A 131 -7.03 7.47 5.82
C LEU A 131 -8.05 7.15 6.91
N THR A 132 -8.45 8.14 7.70
CA THR A 132 -9.51 7.99 8.71
C THR A 132 -10.85 7.64 8.05
N SER A 133 -11.20 8.27 6.93
CA SER A 133 -12.41 7.93 6.16
C SER A 133 -12.39 6.50 5.61
N ARG A 134 -11.20 5.94 5.38
CA ARG A 134 -10.99 4.53 4.97
C ARG A 134 -10.96 3.56 6.16
N GLY A 135 -11.19 4.04 7.38
CA GLY A 135 -11.27 3.23 8.59
C GLY A 135 -9.94 2.96 9.28
N TYR A 136 -8.85 3.66 8.91
CA TYR A 136 -7.59 3.57 9.63
C TYR A 136 -7.59 4.49 10.85
N ARG A 137 -7.08 3.99 11.96
CA ARG A 137 -6.56 4.86 13.03
C ARG A 137 -5.15 5.31 12.66
N ILE A 138 -4.80 6.52 13.04
CA ILE A 138 -3.50 7.13 12.76
C ILE A 138 -2.58 6.93 13.95
N ALA A 139 -1.49 6.19 13.76
CA ALA A 139 -0.46 5.93 14.78
C ALA A 139 0.84 6.62 14.38
N THR A 140 1.17 7.76 15.02
CA THR A 140 2.41 8.48 14.75
C THR A 140 3.53 7.99 15.65
N THR A 141 4.76 7.96 15.10
CA THR A 141 5.95 7.63 15.87
C THR A 141 6.45 8.86 16.63
N HIS A 142 6.44 8.80 17.96
CA HIS A 142 6.85 9.91 18.81
C HIS A 142 7.50 9.41 20.09
N LEU A 143 8.49 10.14 20.62
CA LEU A 143 9.19 9.85 21.89
C LEU A 143 8.63 10.64 23.07
N GLY A 144 7.33 10.94 23.08
CA GLY A 144 6.65 11.63 24.17
C GLY A 144 6.34 10.70 25.35
N THR A 145 6.03 11.31 26.50
CA THR A 145 5.61 10.58 27.71
C THR A 145 4.27 9.88 27.57
N ASP A 146 3.47 10.27 26.58
CA ASP A 146 2.17 9.73 26.19
C ASP A 146 2.27 8.63 25.13
N SER A 147 3.49 8.28 24.69
CA SER A 147 3.70 7.26 23.68
C SER A 147 3.56 5.84 24.22
N VAL A 148 2.79 5.02 23.52
CA VAL A 148 2.69 3.58 23.78
C VAL A 148 3.88 2.86 23.14
N SER A 149 4.49 1.93 23.86
CA SER A 149 5.53 1.07 23.26
C SER A 149 4.95 0.26 22.10
N ILE A 150 5.70 0.11 21.00
CA ILE A 150 5.26 -0.75 19.87
C ILE A 150 4.93 -2.17 20.31
N TYR A 151 5.52 -2.64 21.42
CA TYR A 151 5.29 -3.98 21.97
C TYR A 151 3.94 -4.12 22.67
N ASP A 152 3.35 -3.01 23.11
CA ASP A 152 2.07 -2.96 23.81
C ASP A 152 0.91 -2.55 22.88
N MET A 153 1.23 -2.25 21.63
CA MET A 153 0.25 -1.88 20.60
C MET A 153 -0.58 -3.10 20.16
N ASP A 154 -1.87 -2.89 20.00
CA ASP A 154 -2.74 -3.83 19.29
C ASP A 154 -2.76 -3.49 17.78
N TRP A 155 -2.02 -4.25 16.98
CA TRP A 155 -1.94 -4.06 15.52
C TRP A 155 -3.04 -4.81 14.73
N SER A 156 -3.98 -5.47 15.41
CA SER A 156 -5.09 -6.15 14.73
C SER A 156 -6.10 -5.18 14.10
N CYS A 157 -6.23 -3.98 14.68
CA CYS A 157 -7.06 -2.92 14.14
C CYS A 157 -6.41 -2.27 12.91
N PRO A 158 -7.20 -1.81 11.91
CA PRO A 158 -6.68 -1.06 10.78
C PRO A 158 -5.87 0.17 11.24
N THR A 159 -4.60 0.23 10.86
CA THR A 159 -3.66 1.24 11.39
C THR A 159 -2.77 1.81 10.30
N ALA A 160 -2.71 3.13 10.21
CA ALA A 160 -1.74 3.86 9.43
C ALA A 160 -0.53 4.18 10.32
N ILE A 161 0.62 3.60 9.99
CA ILE A 161 1.88 3.81 10.73
C ILE A 161 2.57 5.02 10.12
N VAL A 162 2.69 6.10 10.89
CA VAL A 162 3.30 7.34 10.42
C VAL A 162 4.72 7.46 10.94
N VAL A 163 5.68 7.60 10.03
CA VAL A 163 7.07 7.90 10.33
C VAL A 163 7.43 9.29 9.79
N GLY A 164 8.18 10.06 10.56
CA GLY A 164 8.54 11.43 10.23
C GLY A 164 9.84 11.56 9.46
N ASN A 165 10.18 12.80 9.19
CA ASN A 165 11.46 13.18 8.62
C ASN A 165 12.62 12.90 9.58
N GLU A 166 13.76 12.43 9.07
CA GLU A 166 14.93 12.09 9.86
C GLU A 166 15.56 13.26 10.64
N ASN A 167 15.33 14.50 10.18
CA ASN A 167 15.89 15.70 10.82
C ASN A 167 14.87 16.47 11.67
N ARG A 168 13.60 16.47 11.26
CA ARG A 168 12.53 17.25 11.90
C ARG A 168 11.61 16.40 12.76
N GLY A 169 11.65 15.07 12.59
CA GLY A 169 10.68 14.16 13.19
C GLY A 169 9.30 14.27 12.57
N ILE A 170 8.28 13.97 13.35
CA ILE A 170 6.87 14.15 13.04
C ILE A 170 6.50 15.63 13.27
N SER A 171 5.67 16.21 12.41
CA SER A 171 5.19 17.58 12.59
C SER A 171 4.19 17.69 13.75
N ASP A 172 4.11 18.89 14.37
CA ASP A 172 3.11 19.17 15.41
C ASP A 172 1.67 18.98 14.90
N GLU A 173 1.43 19.28 13.61
CA GLU A 173 0.16 19.05 12.95
C GLU A 173 -0.18 17.55 12.90
N ALA A 174 0.77 16.69 12.52
CA ALA A 174 0.56 15.25 12.49
C ALA A 174 0.36 14.66 13.90
N LEU A 175 1.09 15.15 14.89
CA LEU A 175 0.89 14.75 16.28
C LEU A 175 -0.51 15.13 16.77
N ALA A 176 -0.95 16.35 16.51
CA ALA A 176 -2.27 16.83 16.94
C ALA A 176 -3.44 16.09 16.27
N LEU A 177 -3.26 15.60 15.03
CA LEU A 177 -4.30 14.91 14.24
C LEU A 177 -4.28 13.39 14.40
N SER A 178 -3.29 12.83 15.10
CA SER A 178 -3.18 11.38 15.27
C SER A 178 -4.06 10.84 16.40
N ASP A 179 -4.52 9.61 16.25
CA ASP A 179 -5.33 8.92 17.26
C ASP A 179 -4.49 8.42 18.44
N LEU A 180 -3.22 8.14 18.18
CA LEU A 180 -2.29 7.65 19.20
C LEU A 180 -0.83 7.88 18.79
N HIS A 181 0.04 7.92 19.80
CA HIS A 181 1.48 7.98 19.63
C HIS A 181 2.11 6.64 20.01
N CYS A 182 3.09 6.18 19.21
CA CYS A 182 3.83 4.98 19.52
C CYS A 182 5.35 5.21 19.45
N SER A 183 6.10 4.45 20.21
CA SER A 183 7.55 4.58 20.28
C SER A 183 8.25 3.22 20.20
N ILE A 184 9.43 3.21 19.60
CA ILE A 184 10.37 2.09 19.70
C ILE A 184 11.25 2.34 20.93
N PRO A 185 11.22 1.49 21.97
CA PRO A 185 12.02 1.71 23.18
C PRO A 185 13.51 1.74 22.87
N MET A 186 14.14 2.86 23.18
CA MET A 186 15.58 3.07 22.99
C MET A 186 16.37 2.69 24.25
N LYS A 187 17.56 2.12 24.11
CA LYS A 187 18.44 1.68 25.19
C LYS A 187 19.86 2.23 25.08
N GLY A 188 20.13 3.02 24.06
CA GLY A 188 21.45 3.59 23.76
C GLY A 188 21.55 5.07 24.05
N MET A 189 22.63 5.68 23.59
CA MET A 189 22.88 7.13 23.72
C MET A 189 22.14 7.96 22.66
N VAL A 190 21.73 7.33 21.56
CA VAL A 190 20.97 8.00 20.50
C VAL A 190 19.47 7.93 20.80
N ASP A 191 18.75 8.96 20.42
CA ASP A 191 17.31 9.09 20.68
C ASP A 191 16.43 8.52 19.56
N SER A 192 17.01 8.20 18.39
CA SER A 192 16.24 7.71 17.26
C SER A 192 17.02 6.74 16.38
N PHE A 193 16.29 5.88 15.66
CA PHE A 193 16.80 5.11 14.54
C PHE A 193 16.78 5.95 13.24
N ASN A 194 17.58 5.54 12.25
CA ASN A 194 17.32 5.98 10.89
C ASN A 194 15.86 5.66 10.52
N VAL A 195 15.19 6.57 9.81
CA VAL A 195 13.74 6.47 9.53
C VAL A 195 13.35 5.19 8.77
N SER A 196 14.19 4.71 7.85
CA SER A 196 13.91 3.45 7.14
C SER A 196 14.05 2.22 8.04
N VAL A 197 14.95 2.27 9.02
CA VAL A 197 15.11 1.24 10.06
C VAL A 197 13.91 1.27 11.00
N ALA A 198 13.52 2.45 11.50
CA ALA A 198 12.34 2.61 12.34
C ALA A 198 11.07 2.07 11.65
N ALA A 199 10.84 2.45 10.38
CA ALA A 199 9.73 1.94 9.58
C ALA A 199 9.77 0.41 9.46
N GLY A 200 10.94 -0.17 9.20
CA GLY A 200 11.12 -1.62 9.13
C GLY A 200 10.79 -2.34 10.44
N LEU A 201 11.23 -1.81 11.58
CA LEU A 201 10.95 -2.36 12.92
C LEU A 201 9.46 -2.31 13.25
N LEU A 202 8.82 -1.16 13.03
CA LEU A 202 7.38 -0.96 13.25
C LEU A 202 6.55 -1.92 12.40
N MET A 203 6.82 -1.96 11.10
CA MET A 203 6.11 -2.83 10.17
C MET A 203 6.31 -4.31 10.50
N HIS A 204 7.55 -4.72 10.84
CA HIS A 204 7.84 -6.10 11.22
C HIS A 204 7.08 -6.50 12.49
N HIS A 205 7.09 -5.62 13.51
CA HIS A 205 6.36 -5.88 14.73
C HIS A 205 4.85 -5.97 14.49
N ALA A 206 4.29 -5.06 13.68
CA ALA A 206 2.89 -5.13 13.28
C ALA A 206 2.53 -6.46 12.58
N VAL A 207 3.40 -6.96 11.69
CA VAL A 207 3.21 -8.28 11.06
C VAL A 207 3.20 -9.42 12.08
N CYS A 208 4.14 -9.40 13.04
CA CYS A 208 4.22 -10.44 14.08
C CYS A 208 2.97 -10.43 14.97
N ASP A 209 2.56 -9.27 15.47
CA ASP A 209 1.40 -9.14 16.33
C ASP A 209 0.10 -9.52 15.59
N ARG A 210 -0.10 -9.02 14.36
CA ARG A 210 -1.25 -9.38 13.52
C ARG A 210 -1.30 -10.87 13.24
N THR A 211 -0.17 -11.48 12.90
CA THR A 211 -0.10 -12.93 12.68
C THR A 211 -0.48 -13.70 13.93
N SER A 212 -0.02 -13.25 15.10
CA SER A 212 -0.36 -13.87 16.39
C SER A 212 -1.83 -13.74 16.74
N ARG A 213 -2.43 -12.56 16.56
CA ARG A 213 -3.83 -12.26 16.96
C ARG A 213 -4.86 -12.73 15.93
N LEU A 214 -4.56 -12.59 14.64
CA LEU A 214 -5.50 -12.86 13.54
C LEU A 214 -5.23 -14.19 12.83
N GLY A 215 -4.13 -14.88 13.17
CA GLY A 215 -3.70 -16.11 12.50
C GLY A 215 -2.98 -15.87 11.16
N SER A 216 -3.04 -14.66 10.60
CA SER A 216 -2.40 -14.29 9.34
C SER A 216 -2.17 -12.77 9.27
N HIS A 217 -1.08 -12.35 8.62
CA HIS A 217 -0.90 -10.93 8.26
C HIS A 217 -1.75 -10.55 7.04
N GLY A 218 -1.78 -11.42 6.03
CA GLY A 218 -2.59 -11.21 4.82
C GLY A 218 -4.07 -11.21 5.15
N ASP A 219 -4.80 -10.23 4.62
CA ASP A 219 -6.18 -9.96 5.00
C ASP A 219 -7.13 -9.74 3.80
N LEU A 220 -6.68 -10.08 2.60
CA LEU A 220 -7.50 -9.94 1.39
C LEU A 220 -8.57 -11.04 1.33
N THR A 221 -9.79 -10.67 0.97
CA THR A 221 -10.82 -11.63 0.56
C THR A 221 -10.42 -12.32 -0.75
N PHE A 222 -11.19 -13.32 -1.16
CA PHE A 222 -10.96 -13.99 -2.43
C PHE A 222 -11.09 -13.01 -3.60
N GLU A 223 -12.14 -12.19 -3.62
CA GLU A 223 -12.41 -11.21 -4.68
C GLU A 223 -11.32 -10.12 -4.73
N GLU A 224 -10.92 -9.59 -3.58
CA GLU A 224 -9.83 -8.60 -3.47
C GLU A 224 -8.51 -9.19 -3.98
N SER A 225 -8.25 -10.46 -3.65
CA SER A 225 -7.07 -11.18 -4.13
C SER A 225 -7.06 -11.34 -5.64
N GLN A 226 -8.22 -11.61 -6.27
CA GLN A 226 -8.33 -11.70 -7.73
C GLN A 226 -8.05 -10.34 -8.40
N ILE A 227 -8.58 -9.25 -7.84
CA ILE A 227 -8.33 -7.88 -8.33
C ILE A 227 -6.84 -7.55 -8.27
N LEU A 228 -6.20 -7.81 -7.12
CA LEU A 228 -4.77 -7.51 -6.95
C LEU A 228 -3.89 -8.42 -7.82
N LEU A 229 -4.27 -9.68 -8.01
CA LEU A 229 -3.58 -10.62 -8.89
C LEU A 229 -3.62 -10.16 -10.34
N ALA A 230 -4.77 -9.69 -10.81
CA ALA A 230 -4.94 -9.12 -12.15
C ALA A 230 -4.05 -7.88 -12.33
N GLU A 231 -4.00 -6.99 -11.32
CA GLU A 231 -3.12 -5.82 -11.35
C GLU A 231 -1.64 -6.21 -11.41
N PHE A 232 -1.20 -7.20 -10.63
CA PHE A 232 0.18 -7.69 -10.67
C PHE A 232 0.52 -8.29 -12.05
N SER A 233 -0.42 -8.99 -12.66
CA SER A 233 -0.26 -9.55 -14.00
C SER A 233 -0.12 -8.45 -15.06
N LEU A 234 -0.86 -7.34 -14.92
CA LEU A 234 -0.71 -6.18 -15.80
C LEU A 234 0.60 -5.42 -15.56
N ARG A 235 0.98 -5.24 -14.30
CA ARG A 235 2.25 -4.57 -13.92
C ARG A 235 3.48 -5.39 -14.33
N HIS A 236 3.33 -6.68 -14.58
CA HIS A 236 4.45 -7.57 -14.91
C HIS A 236 5.27 -7.07 -16.09
N SER A 237 4.62 -6.71 -17.19
CA SER A 237 5.30 -6.21 -18.38
C SER A 237 4.42 -5.22 -19.17
N LYS A 238 5.07 -4.40 -20.01
CA LYS A 238 4.33 -3.53 -20.94
C LYS A 238 3.50 -4.34 -21.95
N SER A 239 3.96 -5.52 -22.34
CA SER A 239 3.23 -6.43 -23.24
C SER A 239 1.93 -6.94 -22.60
N SER A 240 1.88 -7.18 -21.30
CA SER A 240 0.64 -7.58 -20.60
C SER A 240 -0.48 -6.57 -20.82
N ILE A 241 -0.18 -5.28 -20.75
CA ILE A 241 -1.16 -4.21 -21.02
C ILE A 241 -1.62 -4.24 -22.48
N SER A 242 -0.71 -4.47 -23.43
CA SER A 242 -1.03 -4.55 -24.86
C SER A 242 -1.91 -5.76 -25.16
N ILE A 243 -1.60 -6.90 -24.57
CA ILE A 243 -2.40 -8.14 -24.71
C ILE A 243 -3.83 -7.92 -24.18
N ALA A 244 -3.98 -7.35 -22.98
CA ALA A 244 -5.28 -7.07 -22.42
C ALA A 244 -6.11 -6.08 -23.27
N ARG A 245 -5.47 -5.07 -23.87
CA ARG A 245 -6.14 -4.15 -24.80
C ARG A 245 -6.59 -4.85 -26.09
N GLU A 246 -5.78 -5.75 -26.62
CA GLU A 246 -6.14 -6.53 -27.81
C GLU A 246 -7.31 -7.49 -27.51
N TYR A 247 -7.34 -8.09 -26.32
CA TYR A 247 -8.47 -8.91 -25.85
C TYR A 247 -9.78 -8.12 -25.87
N VAL A 248 -9.79 -6.86 -25.39
CA VAL A 248 -10.97 -5.98 -25.45
C VAL A 248 -11.45 -5.77 -26.87
N LYS A 249 -10.53 -5.48 -27.83
CA LYS A 249 -10.90 -5.26 -29.24
C LYS A 249 -11.53 -6.50 -29.86
N ARG A 250 -10.96 -7.68 -29.62
CA ARG A 250 -11.50 -8.95 -30.12
C ARG A 250 -12.89 -9.25 -29.54
N LYS A 251 -13.07 -8.99 -28.25
CA LYS A 251 -14.36 -9.15 -27.59
C LYS A 251 -15.43 -8.24 -28.20
N ALA A 252 -15.09 -6.98 -28.47
CA ALA A 252 -15.99 -6.03 -29.11
C ALA A 252 -16.38 -6.47 -30.55
N SER A 253 -15.42 -6.95 -31.35
CA SER A 253 -15.68 -7.41 -32.72
C SER A 253 -16.56 -8.66 -32.76
N LEU A 254 -16.43 -9.57 -31.79
CA LEU A 254 -17.30 -10.76 -31.69
C LEU A 254 -18.75 -10.41 -31.31
N LEU A 255 -18.97 -9.34 -30.58
CA LEU A 255 -20.31 -8.85 -30.24
C LEU A 255 -20.99 -8.19 -31.45
N THR A 256 -20.24 -7.45 -32.27
CA THR A 256 -20.75 -6.81 -33.48
C THR A 256 -21.02 -7.80 -34.64
N SER A 257 -20.33 -8.94 -34.67
CA SER A 257 -20.54 -9.98 -35.71
C SER A 257 -21.73 -10.91 -35.42
N LYS A 258 -22.38 -10.79 -34.28
CA LYS A 258 -23.57 -11.58 -33.88
C LYS A 258 -24.89 -10.83 -34.04
N ILE A 259 -24.82 -9.57 -34.52
CA ILE A 259 -25.96 -8.72 -34.88
C ILE A 259 -26.09 -8.65 -36.40
#